data_5f10d13bb26639eeb5e260246962d6fa
#
_entry.id   5f10d13bb26639eeb5e260246962d6fa
#
_cell.length_a   1.000
_cell.length_b   1.000
_cell.length_c   1.000
_cell.angle_alpha   90.00
_cell.angle_beta   90.00
_cell.angle_gamma   90.00
#
_symmetry.space_group_name_H-M   'P 1'
#
loop_
_entity.id
_entity.type
_entity.pdbx_description
1 polymer ?
#
loop_
_entity_poly.entity_id
_entity_poly.type
_entity_poly.pdbx_seq_one_letter_code
_entity_poly.pdbx_strand_id
1 'polypeptide(L)'
;VGNWSPQTGWEYIQCADDGTEWHPLWGXLLNTADNHFDSLVDFTGDGRDDILVTSPWGIGIFRFTGXXFSVPMMAPNGTRFGGWLLSTANNRFELGEQILRLHIKILTNPSIXXXXXXXVAMQQVYESVGIRVHRVSTETLNLPALNDVDVGSCTLGSVTAEQTQLFANRNNAWGSDVVVYFVRSTVPVFNGCASHPAGRPGAVVAQIATVWTLAHEVGHVLGLNHVNDNNRLMTGNGTSNITNAPPDLISIEVNSMRASTLTFAG
;
A
#
# COMPACT_ATOMS: atom_id res chain seq x y z
N VAL A 1 -4.16 -7.55 -28.19
CA VAL A 1 -5.25 -7.77 -27.24
C VAL A 1 -5.14 -9.19 -26.71
N GLY A 2 -5.04 -9.32 -25.40
CA GLY A 2 -5.00 -10.62 -24.76
C GLY A 2 -6.40 -11.19 -24.57
N ASN A 3 -6.58 -12.47 -24.85
CA ASN A 3 -7.82 -13.18 -24.54
C ASN A 3 -7.63 -13.91 -23.21
N TRP A 4 -8.33 -13.44 -22.20
CA TRP A 4 -8.31 -14.10 -20.90
C TRP A 4 -9.60 -14.88 -20.71
N SER A 5 -9.47 -16.09 -20.23
CA SER A 5 -10.60 -16.96 -19.92
C SER A 5 -10.42 -17.51 -18.51
N PRO A 6 -11.46 -17.46 -17.68
CA PRO A 6 -11.38 -18.07 -16.36
C PRO A 6 -11.11 -19.58 -16.38
N GLN A 7 -11.45 -20.24 -17.48
CA GLN A 7 -11.28 -21.68 -17.61
C GLN A 7 -9.90 -22.07 -18.12
N THR A 8 -9.31 -21.26 -18.99
CA THR A 8 -8.06 -21.62 -19.65
C THR A 8 -6.90 -20.66 -19.33
N GLY A 9 -7.19 -19.56 -18.65
CA GLY A 9 -6.20 -18.54 -18.37
C GLY A 9 -5.84 -17.76 -19.63
N TRP A 10 -4.66 -17.19 -19.63
CA TRP A 10 -4.14 -16.47 -20.79
C TRP A 10 -3.56 -17.48 -21.77
N GLU A 11 -4.19 -17.61 -22.91
CA GLU A 11 -3.63 -18.49 -23.93
C GLU A 11 -2.45 -17.86 -24.63
N TYR A 12 -2.51 -16.55 -24.85
CA TYR A 12 -1.40 -15.81 -25.44
C TYR A 12 -1.61 -14.31 -25.25
N ILE A 13 -0.52 -13.59 -25.30
CA ILE A 13 -0.54 -12.13 -25.33
C ILE A 13 0.16 -11.72 -26.62
N GLN A 14 -0.47 -10.84 -27.35
CA GLN A 14 0.10 -10.27 -28.56
C GLN A 14 0.35 -8.78 -28.34
N CYS A 15 1.45 -8.31 -28.83
CA CYS A 15 1.79 -6.89 -28.75
C CYS A 15 1.86 -6.31 -30.17
N ALA A 16 1.39 -5.08 -30.29
CA ALA A 16 1.61 -4.31 -31.49
C ALA A 16 2.89 -3.50 -31.28
N ASP A 17 3.89 -3.75 -32.06
CA ASP A 17 5.15 -3.05 -31.89
C ASP A 17 5.17 -1.66 -32.56
N ASP A 18 4.31 -1.47 -33.55
CA ASP A 18 4.21 -0.19 -34.25
C ASP A 18 2.75 0.29 -34.40
N GLY A 19 1.84 -0.39 -33.70
CA GLY A 19 0.43 -0.05 -33.76
C GLY A 19 -0.31 -0.65 -34.93
N THR A 20 0.36 -1.36 -35.81
CA THR A 20 -0.26 -1.94 -37.00
C THR A 20 -0.22 -3.45 -37.06
N GLU A 21 0.74 -4.06 -36.38
CA GLU A 21 0.87 -5.53 -36.40
C GLU A 21 0.94 -6.08 -35.00
N TRP A 22 0.41 -7.25 -34.81
CA TRP A 22 0.42 -7.96 -33.55
C TRP A 22 1.39 -9.13 -33.64
N HIS A 23 2.31 -9.20 -32.71
CA HIS A 23 3.31 -10.25 -32.65
C HIS A 23 3.11 -11.09 -31.41
N PRO A 24 3.27 -12.42 -31.50
CA PRO A 24 3.26 -13.24 -30.30
C PRO A 24 4.46 -12.90 -29.45
N LEU A 25 4.22 -12.76 -28.16
CA LEU A 25 5.30 -12.43 -27.25
C LEU A 25 6.25 -13.62 -27.15
N TRP A 26 7.52 -13.38 -27.51
CA TRP A 26 8.54 -14.43 -27.57
C TRP A 26 8.14 -15.61 -28.46
N GLY A 27 7.17 -15.46 -29.31
CA GLY A 27 6.71 -16.53 -30.17
C GLY A 27 6.02 -17.65 -29.44
N UNK A 28 5.73 -17.38 -28.28
CA UNK A 28 5.14 -18.44 -27.60
C UNK A 28 3.90 -17.96 -26.98
N LEU A 29 3.33 -18.97 -26.74
CA LEU A 29 2.15 -18.77 -25.95
C LEU A 29 2.53 -18.51 -24.50
N LEU A 30 2.02 -17.44 -23.92
CA LEU A 30 2.15 -17.18 -22.50
C LEU A 30 0.99 -17.86 -21.77
N ASN A 31 1.31 -18.82 -20.94
CA ASN A 31 0.31 -19.53 -20.15
C ASN A 31 0.74 -19.49 -18.67
N THR A 32 -0.21 -19.74 -17.79
CA THR A 32 0.05 -19.64 -16.36
C THR A 32 0.83 -20.84 -15.79
N ALA A 33 0.97 -21.91 -16.57
CA ALA A 33 1.76 -23.05 -16.12
C ALA A 33 3.26 -22.75 -16.15
N ASP A 34 3.68 -21.97 -17.15
CA ASP A 34 5.10 -21.71 -17.36
C ASP A 34 5.50 -20.27 -17.04
N ASN A 35 4.54 -19.42 -16.81
CA ASN A 35 4.78 -17.99 -16.61
C ASN A 35 4.20 -17.53 -15.27
N HIS A 36 4.96 -16.73 -14.58
CA HIS A 36 4.52 -16.14 -13.33
C HIS A 36 4.22 -14.66 -13.58
N PHE A 37 3.00 -14.27 -13.27
CA PHE A 37 2.53 -12.90 -13.40
C PHE A 37 2.51 -12.28 -12.02
N ASP A 38 3.33 -11.27 -11.82
CA ASP A 38 3.44 -10.65 -10.53
C ASP A 38 2.59 -9.39 -10.46
N SER A 39 2.66 -8.75 -9.32
CA SER A 39 1.78 -7.68 -8.95
C SER A 39 1.85 -6.48 -9.89
N LEU A 40 0.86 -5.63 -9.73
CA LEU A 40 0.64 -4.46 -10.55
C LEU A 40 1.27 -3.25 -9.87
N VAL A 41 2.14 -2.57 -10.59
CA VAL A 41 2.70 -1.30 -10.16
C VAL A 41 3.13 -0.54 -11.42
N ASP A 42 3.12 0.76 -11.35
CA ASP A 42 3.50 1.58 -12.49
C ASP A 42 5.03 1.64 -12.62
N PHE A 43 5.63 0.61 -13.25
CA PHE A 43 7.06 0.57 -13.52
C PHE A 43 7.49 1.61 -14.53
N THR A 44 6.60 1.92 -15.48
CA THR A 44 6.96 2.77 -16.61
C THR A 44 6.73 4.25 -16.33
N GLY A 45 6.03 4.58 -15.25
CA GLY A 45 5.79 5.97 -14.85
C GLY A 45 4.71 6.67 -15.67
N ASP A 46 3.81 5.90 -16.30
CA ASP A 46 2.78 6.50 -17.14
C ASP A 46 1.42 6.64 -16.42
N GLY A 47 1.37 6.30 -15.13
CA GLY A 47 0.17 6.43 -14.32
C GLY A 47 -0.77 5.23 -14.39
N ARG A 48 -0.33 4.13 -15.00
CA ARG A 48 -1.10 2.89 -15.11
C ARG A 48 -0.27 1.74 -14.59
N ASP A 49 -0.95 0.74 -14.08
CA ASP A 49 -0.27 -0.44 -13.57
C ASP A 49 0.32 -1.27 -14.72
N ASP A 50 1.53 -1.73 -14.51
CA ASP A 50 2.22 -2.66 -15.38
C ASP A 50 2.27 -4.04 -14.71
N ILE A 51 2.53 -5.07 -15.51
CA ILE A 51 2.64 -6.44 -15.02
C ILE A 51 4.07 -6.93 -15.21
N LEU A 52 4.69 -7.39 -14.14
CA LEU A 52 5.97 -8.09 -14.23
C LEU A 52 5.70 -9.55 -14.54
N VAL A 53 6.31 -10.04 -15.60
CA VAL A 53 6.17 -11.44 -16.01
C VAL A 53 7.54 -12.13 -15.93
N THR A 54 7.61 -13.24 -15.21
CA THR A 54 8.76 -14.13 -15.20
C THR A 54 8.40 -15.38 -15.99
N SER A 55 9.16 -15.68 -17.00
CA SER A 55 8.93 -16.82 -17.88
C SER A 55 10.19 -17.71 -17.93
N PRO A 56 10.09 -18.92 -18.50
CA PRO A 56 11.29 -19.73 -18.68
C PRO A 56 12.37 -19.09 -19.56
N TRP A 57 12.01 -18.05 -20.32
CA TRP A 57 12.95 -17.41 -21.25
C TRP A 57 13.56 -16.11 -20.69
N GLY A 58 12.97 -15.54 -19.65
CA GLY A 58 13.44 -14.26 -19.13
C GLY A 58 12.35 -13.52 -18.37
N ILE A 59 12.53 -12.22 -18.23
CA ILE A 59 11.54 -11.35 -17.57
C ILE A 59 11.06 -10.27 -18.53
N GLY A 60 9.85 -9.77 -18.29
CA GLY A 60 9.31 -8.67 -19.08
C GLY A 60 8.36 -7.81 -18.27
N ILE A 61 8.28 -6.55 -18.65
CA ILE A 61 7.31 -5.61 -18.10
C ILE A 61 6.26 -5.39 -19.19
N PHE A 62 5.02 -5.66 -18.86
CA PHE A 62 3.88 -5.49 -19.78
C PHE A 62 3.06 -4.30 -19.34
N ARG A 63 2.87 -3.36 -20.26
CA ARG A 63 2.10 -2.14 -20.01
C ARG A 63 0.81 -2.17 -20.82
N PHE A 64 -0.31 -1.89 -20.18
CA PHE A 64 -1.60 -1.80 -20.86
C PHE A 64 -1.79 -0.39 -21.43
N THR A 65 -1.87 -0.31 -22.75
CA THR A 65 -1.95 1.00 -23.43
C THR A 65 -3.37 1.49 -23.67
N GLY A 66 -4.31 0.73 -23.14
CA GLY A 66 -5.73 1.03 -23.41
C GLY A 66 -6.40 0.10 -24.40
N UNK A 67 -5.57 -0.33 -25.22
CA UNK A 67 -6.07 -1.21 -26.26
C UNK A 67 -5.37 -2.49 -26.34
N UNK A 68 -4.07 -2.34 -25.94
CA UNK A 68 -3.17 -3.40 -26.08
C UNK A 68 -2.28 -3.41 -24.91
N PHE A 69 -1.54 -4.53 -24.94
CA PHE A 69 -0.36 -4.53 -24.05
C PHE A 69 0.87 -4.27 -24.91
N SER A 70 1.75 -3.45 -24.40
CA SER A 70 3.10 -3.29 -24.96
C SER A 70 4.10 -3.90 -24.00
N VAL A 71 5.32 -4.18 -24.46
CA VAL A 71 6.39 -4.72 -23.64
C VAL A 71 7.58 -3.74 -23.71
N PRO A 72 7.48 -2.65 -22.97
CA PRO A 72 8.54 -1.63 -23.05
C PRO A 72 9.89 -2.10 -22.55
N MET A 73 9.90 -3.14 -21.69
CA MET A 73 11.13 -3.68 -21.16
C MET A 73 11.08 -5.20 -21.20
N MET A 74 12.16 -5.80 -21.68
CA MET A 74 12.27 -7.26 -21.78
C MET A 74 13.74 -7.64 -21.65
N ALA A 75 14.02 -8.66 -20.85
CA ALA A 75 15.37 -9.15 -20.65
C ALA A 75 15.34 -10.68 -20.73
N PRO A 76 15.81 -11.26 -21.83
CA PRO A 76 15.91 -12.72 -21.93
C PRO A 76 16.99 -13.27 -21.01
N ASN A 77 16.88 -14.55 -20.69
CA ASN A 77 17.92 -15.24 -19.92
C ASN A 77 19.25 -15.09 -20.65
N GLY A 78 20.32 -14.88 -19.88
CA GLY A 78 21.62 -14.56 -20.43
C GLY A 78 21.89 -13.07 -20.56
N THR A 79 20.89 -12.22 -20.35
CA THR A 79 21.13 -10.77 -20.31
C THR A 79 22.09 -10.46 -19.16
N ARG A 80 23.10 -9.64 -19.45
CA ARG A 80 24.12 -9.31 -18.47
C ARG A 80 23.75 -8.05 -17.69
N PHE A 81 23.77 -8.16 -16.38
CA PHE A 81 23.59 -7.05 -15.46
C PHE A 81 24.84 -6.96 -14.58
N GLY A 82 25.75 -6.08 -14.96
CA GLY A 82 27.01 -5.99 -14.24
C GLY A 82 27.76 -7.31 -14.26
N GLY A 83 28.00 -7.87 -13.09
CA GLY A 83 28.78 -9.10 -12.94
C GLY A 83 28.00 -10.39 -13.02
N TRP A 84 26.67 -10.34 -13.23
CA TRP A 84 25.87 -11.56 -13.24
C TRP A 84 24.96 -11.63 -14.47
N LEU A 85 24.51 -12.85 -14.76
CA LEU A 85 23.62 -13.12 -15.90
C LEU A 85 22.21 -13.46 -15.40
N LEU A 86 21.21 -12.90 -16.07
CA LEU A 86 19.82 -13.21 -15.76
C LEU A 86 19.56 -14.70 -15.99
N SER A 87 18.90 -15.33 -15.05
CA SER A 87 18.40 -16.70 -15.20
C SER A 87 17.08 -16.84 -14.43
N THR A 88 16.06 -17.30 -15.12
CA THR A 88 14.75 -17.55 -14.51
C THR A 88 14.53 -19.03 -14.20
N ALA A 89 15.52 -19.89 -14.50
CA ALA A 89 15.35 -21.34 -14.34
C ALA A 89 15.05 -21.74 -12.89
N ASN A 90 15.70 -21.08 -11.94
CA ASN A 90 15.52 -21.39 -10.52
C ASN A 90 15.23 -20.12 -9.71
N ASN A 91 14.85 -19.05 -10.39
CA ASN A 91 14.61 -17.77 -9.74
C ASN A 91 13.28 -17.21 -10.19
N ARG A 92 12.55 -16.70 -9.23
CA ARG A 92 11.31 -15.96 -9.45
C ARG A 92 11.61 -14.50 -9.16
N PHE A 93 11.21 -13.65 -10.05
CA PHE A 93 11.40 -12.21 -9.89
C PHE A 93 10.08 -11.60 -9.49
N GLU A 94 10.08 -10.83 -8.45
CA GLU A 94 8.89 -10.16 -7.94
C GLU A 94 9.29 -8.79 -7.41
N LEU A 95 8.29 -7.95 -7.23
CA LEU A 95 8.52 -6.66 -6.60
C LEU A 95 9.00 -6.88 -5.17
N GLY A 96 10.03 -6.17 -4.78
CA GLY A 96 10.52 -6.24 -3.42
C GLY A 96 9.42 -5.81 -2.45
N GLU A 97 9.25 -6.59 -1.39
CA GLU A 97 8.31 -6.24 -0.34
C GLU A 97 8.85 -5.03 0.43
N GLN A 98 7.95 -4.10 0.74
CA GLN A 98 8.26 -3.02 1.68
C GLN A 98 7.66 -3.38 3.03
N ILE A 99 8.32 -3.01 4.10
CA ILE A 99 7.86 -3.29 5.46
C ILE A 99 7.51 -1.97 6.13
N LEU A 100 6.31 -1.89 6.67
CA LEU A 100 5.88 -0.80 7.55
C LEU A 100 5.89 -1.31 8.98
N ARG A 101 6.70 -0.70 9.84
CA ARG A 101 6.79 -1.07 11.26
C ARG A 101 5.77 -0.25 12.04
N LEU A 102 4.82 -0.95 12.67
CA LEU A 102 3.69 -0.32 13.34
C LEU A 102 3.69 -0.66 14.82
N HIS A 103 3.55 0.38 15.66
CA HIS A 103 3.37 0.24 17.10
C HIS A 103 1.96 0.73 17.45
N ILE A 104 1.27 0.00 18.31
CA ILE A 104 -0.08 0.33 18.72
C ILE A 104 -0.07 0.71 20.20
N LYS A 105 -0.58 1.90 20.50
CA LYS A 105 -0.76 2.39 21.87
C LYS A 105 -2.26 2.53 22.13
N ILE A 106 -2.74 1.93 23.19
CA ILE A 106 -4.16 1.90 23.50
C ILE A 106 -4.44 2.67 24.77
N LEU A 107 -5.11 3.81 24.63
CA LEU A 107 -5.66 4.55 25.77
C LEU A 107 -7.06 4.02 26.05
N THR A 108 -7.88 3.92 24.99
CA THR A 108 -9.18 3.27 25.08
C THR A 108 -9.44 2.49 23.79
N ASN A 109 -10.17 1.40 23.91
CA ASN A 109 -10.46 0.54 22.76
C ASN A 109 -11.52 1.18 21.86
N PRO A 110 -11.34 1.09 20.57
CA PRO A 110 -12.41 1.52 19.65
C PRO A 110 -13.61 0.60 19.71
N SER A 111 -14.75 1.12 19.35
CA SER A 111 -16.02 0.34 19.37
C SER A 111 -16.01 -0.81 18.39
N ILE A 112 -15.26 -0.72 17.31
CA ILE A 112 -15.24 -1.75 16.26
C ILE A 112 -14.30 -2.90 16.56
N UNK A 113 -14.15 -3.08 17.58
CA UNK A 113 -13.30 -4.23 17.78
C UNK A 113 -11.96 -3.90 18.23
N UNK A 114 -11.65 -4.24 18.49
CA UNK A 114 -10.39 -4.19 18.90
C UNK A 114 -9.39 -3.70 17.93
N UNK A 115 -8.55 -3.46 18.34
CA UNK A 115 -7.40 -3.22 17.64
C UNK A 115 -7.07 -4.20 16.56
N UNK A 116 -7.55 -5.34 16.80
CA UNK A 116 -7.31 -6.42 15.94
C UNK A 116 -7.92 -6.23 14.59
N UNK A 117 -9.11 -5.87 14.63
CA UNK A 117 -9.78 -5.63 13.41
C UNK A 117 -9.20 -4.48 12.58
N UNK A 118 -8.69 -3.58 13.27
CA UNK A 118 -8.08 -2.54 12.60
C UNK A 118 -6.74 -2.89 11.98
N UNK A 119 -6.05 -3.73 12.57
CA UNK A 119 -4.80 -4.18 12.04
C UNK A 119 -4.95 -5.09 10.87
N VAL A 120 -5.97 -6.02 10.99
CA VAL A 120 -6.19 -7.00 9.92
C VAL A 120 -6.68 -6.31 8.64
N ALA A 121 -7.61 -5.39 8.78
CA ALA A 121 -8.11 -4.65 7.59
C ALA A 121 -6.99 -3.87 6.92
N MET A 122 -6.14 -3.24 7.70
CA MET A 122 -4.99 -2.53 7.16
C MET A 122 -4.04 -3.49 6.43
N GLN A 123 -3.74 -4.63 7.05
CA GLN A 123 -2.90 -5.64 6.42
C GLN A 123 -3.50 -6.09 5.09
N GLN A 124 -4.82 -6.31 5.06
CA GLN A 124 -5.49 -6.73 3.83
C GLN A 124 -5.25 -5.75 2.69
N VAL A 125 -5.40 -4.46 2.97
CA VAL A 125 -5.23 -3.42 1.93
C VAL A 125 -3.76 -3.25 1.57
N TYR A 126 -2.89 -3.11 2.57
CA TYR A 126 -1.49 -2.77 2.33
C TYR A 126 -0.70 -3.93 1.72
N GLU A 127 -0.97 -5.16 2.19
CA GLU A 127 -0.23 -6.31 1.67
C GLU A 127 -0.63 -6.64 0.24
N SER A 128 -1.86 -6.27 -0.17
CA SER A 128 -2.29 -6.43 -1.57
C SER A 128 -1.45 -5.56 -2.52
N VAL A 129 -0.78 -4.54 -2.01
CA VAL A 129 0.05 -3.64 -2.84
C VAL A 129 1.53 -3.70 -2.44
N GLY A 130 1.95 -4.80 -1.83
CA GLY A 130 3.36 -5.06 -1.56
C GLY A 130 3.94 -4.35 -0.34
N ILE A 131 3.10 -3.95 0.61
CA ILE A 131 3.56 -3.34 1.87
C ILE A 131 3.12 -4.23 3.03
N ARG A 132 4.06 -4.96 3.61
CA ARG A 132 3.78 -5.81 4.76
C ARG A 132 3.71 -4.97 6.02
N VAL A 133 2.62 -5.07 6.75
CA VAL A 133 2.42 -4.33 7.99
C VAL A 133 2.92 -5.21 9.15
N HIS A 134 4.06 -4.85 9.71
CA HIS A 134 4.65 -5.57 10.83
C HIS A 134 4.28 -4.86 12.13
N ARG A 135 3.33 -5.43 12.87
CA ARG A 135 2.95 -4.91 14.19
C ARG A 135 4.04 -5.30 15.19
N VAL A 136 4.91 -4.34 15.50
CA VAL A 136 6.08 -4.58 16.34
C VAL A 136 5.71 -4.70 17.81
N SER A 137 4.80 -3.83 18.28
CA SER A 137 4.39 -3.86 19.68
C SER A 137 2.98 -3.33 19.87
N THR A 138 2.38 -3.72 20.97
CA THR A 138 1.09 -3.18 21.43
C THR A 138 1.24 -2.89 22.93
N GLU A 139 0.79 -1.73 23.35
CA GLU A 139 0.93 -1.29 24.74
C GLU A 139 -0.32 -0.50 25.16
N THR A 140 -0.80 -0.74 26.36
CA THR A 140 -1.85 0.05 26.97
C THR A 140 -1.23 1.21 27.73
N LEU A 141 -1.74 2.43 27.50
CA LEU A 141 -1.27 3.62 28.19
C LEU A 141 -2.36 4.14 29.13
N ASN A 142 -1.99 4.42 30.35
CA ASN A 142 -2.90 5.03 31.32
C ASN A 142 -2.69 6.55 31.32
N LEU A 143 -3.35 7.22 30.39
CA LEU A 143 -3.25 8.67 30.19
C LEU A 143 -4.67 9.25 30.11
N PRO A 144 -5.43 9.25 31.23
CA PRO A 144 -6.84 9.62 31.18
C PRO A 144 -7.09 11.04 30.68
N ALA A 145 -6.15 11.96 30.87
CA ALA A 145 -6.29 13.34 30.39
C ALA A 145 -6.23 13.43 28.86
N LEU A 146 -5.74 12.36 28.19
CA LEU A 146 -5.62 12.32 26.73
C LEU A 146 -6.59 11.31 26.10
N ASN A 147 -7.57 10.84 26.86
CA ASN A 147 -8.59 9.93 26.31
C ASN A 147 -9.44 10.62 25.26
N ASP A 148 -9.65 11.92 25.40
CA ASP A 148 -10.38 12.74 24.42
C ASP A 148 -9.39 13.81 23.95
N VAL A 149 -8.63 13.50 22.94
CA VAL A 149 -7.47 14.30 22.57
C VAL A 149 -7.86 15.45 21.63
N ASP A 150 -7.40 16.66 21.98
CA ASP A 150 -7.54 17.81 21.09
C ASP A 150 -6.59 17.62 19.89
N VAL A 151 -7.16 17.55 18.70
CA VAL A 151 -6.39 17.43 17.45
C VAL A 151 -6.51 18.67 16.57
N GLY A 152 -7.21 19.71 17.07
CA GLY A 152 -7.37 20.95 16.31
C GLY A 152 -8.02 20.70 14.96
N SER A 153 -7.48 21.31 13.92
CA SER A 153 -8.01 21.15 12.55
C SER A 153 -7.58 19.83 11.91
N CYS A 154 -6.73 19.07 12.55
CA CYS A 154 -6.14 17.85 11.98
C CYS A 154 -5.47 18.12 10.62
N THR A 155 -4.79 19.23 10.51
CA THR A 155 -4.05 19.58 9.29
C THR A 155 -2.61 19.08 9.44
N LEU A 156 -2.13 18.34 8.45
CA LEU A 156 -0.77 17.81 8.47
C LEU A 156 0.24 18.95 8.70
N GLY A 157 1.15 18.72 9.61
CA GLY A 157 2.17 19.71 9.97
C GLY A 157 1.73 20.70 11.06
N SER A 158 0.48 20.63 11.51
CA SER A 158 -0.04 21.48 12.57
C SER A 158 -0.53 20.60 13.71
N VAL A 159 0.11 20.68 14.87
CA VAL A 159 -0.22 19.81 16.01
C VAL A 159 -0.54 20.64 17.23
N THR A 160 -1.44 20.10 18.05
CA THR A 160 -1.80 20.71 19.35
C THR A 160 -0.81 20.32 20.43
N ALA A 161 -0.93 20.97 21.57
CA ALA A 161 -0.13 20.60 22.76
C ALA A 161 -0.46 19.17 23.21
N GLU A 162 -1.72 18.76 23.13
CA GLU A 162 -2.11 17.41 23.54
C GLU A 162 -1.57 16.37 22.58
N GLN A 163 -1.56 16.65 21.27
CA GLN A 163 -0.92 15.75 20.32
C GLN A 163 0.58 15.63 20.60
N THR A 164 1.24 16.76 20.90
CA THR A 164 2.67 16.72 21.23
C THR A 164 2.93 15.85 22.45
N GLN A 165 2.07 15.98 23.48
CA GLN A 165 2.17 15.18 24.70
C GLN A 165 1.91 13.69 24.41
N LEU A 166 0.86 13.39 23.65
CA LEU A 166 0.48 12.01 23.33
C LEU A 166 1.59 11.31 22.54
N PHE A 167 2.07 11.98 21.48
CA PHE A 167 3.06 11.41 20.57
C PHE A 167 4.46 11.31 21.18
N ALA A 168 4.67 11.81 22.39
CA ALA A 168 5.91 11.55 23.15
C ALA A 168 5.97 10.11 23.67
N ASN A 169 4.85 9.40 23.70
CA ASN A 169 4.77 8.03 24.22
C ASN A 169 5.08 7.03 23.11
N ARG A 170 6.38 6.79 22.88
CA ARG A 170 6.89 5.98 21.79
C ARG A 170 7.76 4.83 22.29
N ASN A 171 7.42 4.21 23.42
CA ASN A 171 8.16 3.06 23.90
C ASN A 171 8.31 2.00 22.81
N ASN A 172 9.52 1.50 22.64
CA ASN A 172 9.90 0.45 21.68
C ASN A 172 9.89 0.91 20.22
N ALA A 173 9.55 2.16 19.92
CA ALA A 173 9.51 2.63 18.52
C ALA A 173 10.79 3.40 18.18
N TRP A 174 11.37 3.08 17.05
CA TRP A 174 12.46 3.87 16.47
C TRP A 174 11.89 5.11 15.80
N GLY A 175 12.75 6.04 15.42
CA GLY A 175 12.30 7.32 14.87
C GLY A 175 11.39 7.18 13.65
N SER A 176 11.70 6.24 12.76
CA SER A 176 10.95 6.02 11.53
C SER A 176 9.76 5.07 11.69
N ASP A 177 9.58 4.45 12.85
CA ASP A 177 8.43 3.57 13.07
C ASP A 177 7.16 4.41 13.23
N VAL A 178 6.05 3.91 12.69
CA VAL A 178 4.75 4.58 12.82
C VAL A 178 4.07 4.12 14.11
N VAL A 179 3.57 5.09 14.89
CA VAL A 179 2.90 4.78 16.17
C VAL A 179 1.46 5.28 16.08
N VAL A 180 0.51 4.40 16.34
CA VAL A 180 -0.91 4.74 16.31
C VAL A 180 -1.49 4.66 17.71
N TYR A 181 -2.26 5.68 18.07
CA TYR A 181 -2.84 5.85 19.40
C TYR A 181 -4.35 5.69 19.31
N PHE A 182 -4.88 4.66 19.98
CA PHE A 182 -6.32 4.44 20.07
C PHE A 182 -6.86 5.19 21.29
N VAL A 183 -7.75 6.15 21.02
CA VAL A 183 -8.30 7.03 22.05
C VAL A 183 -9.84 6.93 22.08
N ARG A 184 -10.47 7.48 23.12
CA ARG A 184 -11.93 7.48 23.23
C ARG A 184 -12.55 8.38 22.16
N SER A 185 -12.03 9.59 22.01
CA SER A 185 -12.53 10.53 21.01
C SER A 185 -11.46 11.55 20.66
N THR A 186 -11.72 12.33 19.62
CA THR A 186 -10.93 13.53 19.31
C THR A 186 -11.81 14.77 19.50
N VAL A 187 -11.15 15.92 19.67
CA VAL A 187 -11.79 17.22 19.75
C VAL A 187 -11.12 18.13 18.71
N PRO A 188 -11.81 18.60 17.66
CA PRO A 188 -13.19 18.22 17.25
C PRO A 188 -13.31 16.72 16.93
N VAL A 189 -14.53 16.24 16.82
CA VAL A 189 -14.81 14.82 16.61
C VAL A 189 -14.43 14.39 15.19
N PHE A 190 -13.48 13.48 15.11
CA PHE A 190 -13.06 12.81 13.87
C PHE A 190 -12.97 11.31 14.14
N ASN A 191 -13.01 10.52 13.08
CA ASN A 191 -12.74 9.07 13.17
C ASN A 191 -11.27 8.81 13.50
N GLY A 192 -10.38 9.66 12.97
CA GLY A 192 -8.96 9.58 13.21
C GLY A 192 -8.29 10.89 12.81
N CYS A 193 -6.99 10.95 13.03
CA CYS A 193 -6.22 12.15 12.67
C CYS A 193 -4.75 11.78 12.49
N ALA A 194 -4.21 12.09 11.32
CA ALA A 194 -2.82 11.77 10.96
C ALA A 194 -1.85 12.95 11.19
N SER A 195 -2.32 14.06 11.72
CA SER A 195 -1.42 15.16 12.06
C SER A 195 -0.53 14.74 13.24
N HIS A 196 0.79 14.88 13.08
CA HIS A 196 1.74 14.40 14.08
C HIS A 196 2.94 15.35 14.19
N PRO A 197 3.62 15.37 15.33
CA PRO A 197 4.85 16.17 15.46
C PRO A 197 5.94 15.68 14.53
N ALA A 198 6.79 16.60 14.10
CA ALA A 198 7.95 16.28 13.27
C ALA A 198 8.81 15.23 13.97
N GLY A 199 9.26 14.23 13.23
CA GLY A 199 10.10 13.16 13.77
C GLY A 199 9.35 12.12 14.59
N ARG A 200 8.02 12.23 14.69
CA ARG A 200 7.20 11.27 15.45
C ARG A 200 6.03 10.80 14.59
N PRO A 201 6.31 10.09 13.49
CA PRO A 201 5.23 9.70 12.58
C PRO A 201 4.19 8.82 13.27
N GLY A 202 2.93 9.12 13.04
CA GLY A 202 1.87 8.38 13.65
C GLY A 202 0.50 9.02 13.47
N ALA A 203 -0.50 8.41 14.08
CA ALA A 203 -1.87 8.85 13.94
C ALA A 203 -2.69 8.53 15.18
N VAL A 204 -3.80 9.21 15.32
CA VAL A 204 -4.81 8.95 16.37
C VAL A 204 -5.99 8.25 15.71
N VAL A 205 -6.57 7.26 16.38
CA VAL A 205 -7.78 6.55 15.92
C VAL A 205 -8.78 6.55 17.08
N ALA A 206 -9.96 7.08 16.84
CA ALA A 206 -10.99 7.23 17.88
C ALA A 206 -11.91 6.00 17.96
N GLN A 207 -12.65 5.86 19.05
CA GLN A 207 -13.59 4.74 19.25
C GLN A 207 -14.67 4.64 18.18
N ILE A 208 -15.07 5.79 17.59
CA ILE A 208 -16.08 5.79 16.53
C ILE A 208 -15.54 5.40 15.16
N ALA A 209 -14.24 5.10 15.08
CA ALA A 209 -13.57 4.76 13.81
C ALA A 209 -14.20 3.53 13.16
N THR A 210 -14.13 3.51 11.83
CA THR A 210 -14.53 2.34 11.06
C THR A 210 -13.33 1.39 10.91
N VAL A 211 -13.60 0.21 10.37
CA VAL A 211 -12.56 -0.80 10.15
C VAL A 211 -11.42 -0.28 9.27
N TRP A 212 -11.72 0.66 8.36
CA TRP A 212 -10.72 1.18 7.41
C TRP A 212 -9.96 2.41 7.91
N THR A 213 -10.38 2.99 9.05
CA THR A 213 -9.80 4.26 9.51
C THR A 213 -8.30 4.14 9.80
N LEU A 214 -7.86 3.04 10.42
CA LEU A 214 -6.43 2.86 10.71
C LEU A 214 -5.60 2.92 9.42
N ALA A 215 -6.01 2.17 8.41
CA ALA A 215 -5.29 2.16 7.12
C ALA A 215 -5.32 3.54 6.47
N HIS A 216 -6.44 4.23 6.53
CA HIS A 216 -6.62 5.58 5.98
C HIS A 216 -5.66 6.58 6.64
N GLU A 217 -5.64 6.60 7.98
CA GLU A 217 -4.78 7.56 8.68
C GLU A 217 -3.31 7.28 8.45
N VAL A 218 -2.91 5.99 8.45
CA VAL A 218 -1.54 5.65 8.14
C VAL A 218 -1.21 5.99 6.67
N GLY A 219 -2.18 5.89 5.78
CA GLY A 219 -2.02 6.37 4.40
C GLY A 219 -1.58 7.83 4.34
N HIS A 220 -2.22 8.68 5.16
CA HIS A 220 -1.79 10.08 5.27
C HIS A 220 -0.37 10.21 5.82
N VAL A 221 -0.03 9.41 6.82
CA VAL A 221 1.32 9.42 7.41
C VAL A 221 2.36 9.05 6.34
N LEU A 222 1.98 8.18 5.38
CA LEU A 222 2.84 7.78 4.27
C LEU A 222 2.80 8.76 3.09
N GLY A 223 2.06 9.87 3.24
CA GLY A 223 2.09 10.95 2.26
C GLY A 223 0.90 11.05 1.32
N LEU A 224 -0.14 10.26 1.54
CA LEU A 224 -1.31 10.29 0.66
C LEU A 224 -2.27 11.42 1.02
N ASN A 225 -2.92 11.97 0.02
CA ASN A 225 -3.93 13.02 0.18
C ASN A 225 -5.33 12.43 -0.02
N HIS A 226 -6.33 13.17 0.43
CA HIS A 226 -7.72 12.79 0.18
C HIS A 226 -8.06 12.79 -1.31
N VAL A 227 -8.94 11.87 -1.69
CA VAL A 227 -9.54 11.82 -3.03
C VAL A 227 -11.05 11.84 -2.89
N ASN A 228 -11.76 12.24 -3.93
CA ASN A 228 -13.22 12.28 -3.93
C ASN A 228 -13.77 11.02 -4.62
N ASP A 229 -13.59 9.87 -3.97
CA ASP A 229 -14.01 8.58 -4.51
C ASP A 229 -14.20 7.59 -3.36
N ASN A 230 -15.43 7.15 -3.17
CA ASN A 230 -15.77 6.26 -2.05
C ASN A 230 -15.34 4.82 -2.24
N ASN A 231 -14.81 4.46 -3.41
CA ASN A 231 -14.21 3.14 -3.59
C ASN A 231 -12.76 3.09 -3.09
N ARG A 232 -12.19 4.25 -2.80
CA ARG A 232 -10.77 4.40 -2.50
C ARG A 232 -10.54 4.48 -0.99
N LEU A 233 -9.41 3.92 -0.55
CA LEU A 233 -9.02 4.02 0.86
C LEU A 233 -8.96 5.48 1.33
N MET A 234 -8.43 6.35 0.47
CA MET A 234 -8.17 7.75 0.85
C MET A 234 -9.35 8.69 0.58
N THR A 235 -10.58 8.16 0.56
CA THR A 235 -11.75 9.01 0.36
C THR A 235 -11.83 10.14 1.40
N GLY A 236 -12.01 11.37 0.94
CA GLY A 236 -12.22 12.53 1.83
C GLY A 236 -13.63 12.63 2.36
N ASN A 237 -14.50 11.73 1.96
CA ASN A 237 -15.91 11.74 2.37
C ASN A 237 -16.15 10.97 3.68
N GLY A 238 -15.07 10.51 4.33
CA GLY A 238 -15.15 9.74 5.57
C GLY A 238 -15.12 8.24 5.32
N THR A 239 -14.35 7.51 6.12
CA THR A 239 -14.16 6.07 5.93
C THR A 239 -15.43 5.25 6.11
N SER A 240 -16.45 5.83 6.77
CA SER A 240 -17.76 5.16 6.88
C SER A 240 -18.51 5.11 5.55
N ASN A 241 -18.10 5.92 4.58
CA ASN A 241 -18.74 5.97 3.26
C ASN A 241 -18.01 5.13 2.21
N ILE A 242 -17.01 4.38 2.62
CA ILE A 242 -16.30 3.47 1.69
C ILE A 242 -17.29 2.41 1.21
N THR A 243 -17.41 2.28 -0.10
CA THR A 243 -18.35 1.36 -0.74
C THR A 243 -17.68 0.10 -1.30
N ASN A 244 -16.37 0.14 -1.53
CA ASN A 244 -15.61 -1.02 -2.01
C ASN A 244 -14.85 -1.64 -0.83
N ALA A 245 -15.03 -2.94 -0.59
CA ALA A 245 -14.39 -3.61 0.54
C ALA A 245 -13.65 -4.87 0.04
N PRO A 246 -12.31 -4.88 0.07
CA PRO A 246 -11.44 -3.82 0.60
C PRO A 246 -11.36 -2.61 -0.32
N PRO A 247 -11.13 -1.42 0.24
CA PRO A 247 -11.01 -0.21 -0.58
C PRO A 247 -9.74 -0.21 -1.42
N ASP A 248 -9.82 0.48 -2.53
CA ASP A 248 -8.74 0.50 -3.52
C ASP A 248 -7.63 1.48 -3.17
N LEU A 249 -6.42 1.13 -3.59
CA LEU A 249 -5.26 2.03 -3.72
C LEU A 249 -4.82 1.94 -5.17
N ILE A 250 -4.61 3.08 -5.82
CA ILE A 250 -4.13 3.09 -7.21
C ILE A 250 -2.62 3.23 -7.26
N SER A 251 -2.05 2.96 -8.44
CA SER A 251 -0.59 2.86 -8.59
C SER A 251 0.17 4.09 -8.11
N ILE A 252 -0.33 5.30 -8.38
CA ILE A 252 0.37 6.50 -7.95
C ILE A 252 0.43 6.61 -6.42
N GLU A 253 -0.64 6.18 -5.74
CA GLU A 253 -0.66 6.12 -4.27
C GLU A 253 0.30 5.06 -3.77
N VAL A 254 0.25 3.86 -4.37
CA VAL A 254 1.12 2.76 -3.99
C VAL A 254 2.59 3.16 -4.15
N ASN A 255 2.93 3.80 -5.27
CA ASN A 255 4.31 4.26 -5.50
C ASN A 255 4.75 5.25 -4.42
N SER A 256 3.87 6.19 -4.03
CA SER A 256 4.16 7.14 -2.96
C SER A 256 4.39 6.43 -1.63
N MET A 257 3.51 5.48 -1.30
CA MET A 257 3.62 4.73 -0.04
C MET A 257 4.91 3.91 0.00
N ARG A 258 5.23 3.21 -1.09
CA ARG A 258 6.42 2.35 -1.16
C ARG A 258 7.72 3.15 -1.18
N ALA A 259 7.68 4.40 -1.65
CA ALA A 259 8.84 5.30 -1.67
C ALA A 259 8.99 6.08 -0.37
N SER A 260 8.06 5.95 0.56
CA SER A 260 8.11 6.66 1.84
C SER A 260 9.34 6.25 2.64
N THR A 261 9.96 7.20 3.34
CA THR A 261 11.07 6.90 4.26
C THR A 261 10.60 6.11 5.49
N LEU A 262 9.30 5.90 5.62
CA LEU A 262 8.72 5.14 6.74
C LEU A 262 8.47 3.67 6.37
N THR A 263 8.78 3.28 5.13
CA THR A 263 8.75 1.88 4.71
C THR A 263 10.18 1.46 4.34
N PHE A 264 10.47 0.19 4.51
CA PHE A 264 11.82 -0.35 4.31
C PHE A 264 11.76 -1.59 3.42
N ALA A 265 12.81 -1.79 2.63
CA ALA A 265 12.93 -3.02 1.85
C ALA A 265 12.95 -4.22 2.79
N GLY A 266 12.11 -5.23 2.51
CA GLY A 266 12.03 -6.46 3.26
C GLY A 266 13.09 -7.49 2.91
#